data_679000bf28fe7946c96639ef156aec0b
#
_entry.id   679000bf28fe7946c96639ef156aec0b
#
_cell.length_a   1.000
_cell.length_b   1.000
_cell.length_c   1.000
_cell.angle_alpha   90.00
_cell.angle_beta   90.00
_cell.angle_gamma   90.00
#
_symmetry.space_group_name_H-M   'P 1'
#
loop_
_entity.id
_entity.type
_entity.pdbx_description
1 polymer ?
#
loop_
_entity_poly.entity_id
_entity_poly.type
_entity_poly.pdbx_seq_one_letter_code
_entity_poly.pdbx_strand_id
1 'polypeptide(L)'
;MLIDGHNDLAWAMRQQYDADLDAVDLAGMVPDLHTDLTRLEAGGVTAQFWSVYVSPVLFPGPSAVAATLQQIDFVRRFVARYPDRLVLATTADEVEASGDRVASLLGMEGGHCIDDSLAVLRVMRALGVRYLTLTHNLNVSWADSATDTPVLHGLSEFGEDVVREMNRLGMLVDLSHVSADVMRHALRVTAAPAIFSHSSARAVCDHPRNVPDDVLAALARNDGVCMVTFLPAFVSPSVAAWHADAKAEARRRGVEKGEPAYDELMTELVAKSPPPVATLAQVVTHVEHVRAVAGIDHVGLGGDYMGGEAMPEGLEDVSGYPRLLAALADRGWSTIDLAKLTGQNTLRVLRAAEAVADPDG
;
A
#
# COMPACT_ATOMS: atom_id res chain seq x y z
N MET A 1 -4.96 14.25 12.75
CA MET A 1 -5.28 12.90 12.22
C MET A 1 -4.21 12.55 11.22
N LEU A 2 -3.59 11.35 11.31
CA LEU A 2 -2.68 10.81 10.31
C LEU A 2 -3.17 9.39 9.94
N ILE A 3 -3.54 9.21 8.68
CA ILE A 3 -3.97 7.93 8.11
C ILE A 3 -2.86 7.44 7.19
N ASP A 4 -2.30 6.27 7.49
CA ASP A 4 -1.34 5.59 6.62
C ASP A 4 -2.06 4.56 5.75
N GLY A 5 -1.88 4.65 4.43
CA GLY A 5 -2.58 3.86 3.43
C GLY A 5 -2.15 2.39 3.34
N HIS A 6 -0.95 2.02 3.87
CA HIS A 6 -0.45 0.66 3.70
C HIS A 6 0.67 0.30 4.69
N ASN A 7 0.54 -0.87 5.31
CA ASN A 7 1.55 -1.40 6.22
C ASN A 7 1.49 -2.93 6.28
N ASP A 8 2.61 -3.57 6.03
CA ASP A 8 2.74 -5.04 5.92
C ASP A 8 3.10 -5.74 7.23
N LEU A 9 2.78 -5.15 8.38
CA LEU A 9 3.07 -5.77 9.67
C LEU A 9 2.51 -7.22 9.77
N ALA A 10 1.31 -7.47 9.24
CA ALA A 10 0.71 -8.80 9.30
C ALA A 10 1.52 -9.84 8.49
N TRP A 11 2.09 -9.43 7.35
CA TRP A 11 2.95 -10.30 6.57
C TRP A 11 4.30 -10.54 7.25
N ALA A 12 4.93 -9.49 7.78
CA ALA A 12 6.17 -9.60 8.54
C ALA A 12 6.02 -10.51 9.76
N MET A 13 4.93 -10.38 10.49
CA MET A 13 4.62 -11.25 11.63
C MET A 13 4.43 -12.71 11.19
N ARG A 14 3.81 -12.96 10.04
CA ARG A 14 3.69 -14.30 9.50
C ARG A 14 5.06 -14.89 9.14
N GLN A 15 5.94 -14.11 8.53
CA GLN A 15 7.24 -14.61 8.07
C GLN A 15 8.26 -14.80 9.21
N GLN A 16 8.27 -13.89 10.17
CA GLN A 16 9.31 -13.84 11.21
C GLN A 16 8.88 -14.50 12.52
N TYR A 17 7.57 -14.55 12.78
CA TYR A 17 7.01 -14.98 14.07
C TYR A 17 5.83 -15.95 13.92
N ASP A 18 5.67 -16.62 12.77
CA ASP A 18 4.58 -17.59 12.48
C ASP A 18 3.17 -17.04 12.78
N ALA A 19 2.96 -15.72 12.67
CA ALA A 19 1.75 -14.99 13.07
C ALA A 19 1.35 -15.20 14.55
N ASP A 20 2.34 -15.54 15.40
CA ASP A 20 2.15 -15.75 16.85
C ASP A 20 2.36 -14.41 17.59
N LEU A 21 1.30 -13.88 18.17
CA LEU A 21 1.31 -12.67 18.98
C LEU A 21 1.95 -12.87 20.38
N ASP A 22 2.20 -14.11 20.80
CA ASP A 22 2.89 -14.42 22.06
C ASP A 22 4.41 -14.50 21.86
N ALA A 23 4.88 -14.63 20.60
CA ALA A 23 6.29 -14.67 20.27
C ALA A 23 6.99 -13.32 20.44
N VAL A 24 6.26 -12.20 20.31
CA VAL A 24 6.78 -10.82 20.40
C VAL A 24 5.75 -9.86 20.95
N ASP A 25 6.18 -8.99 21.88
CA ASP A 25 5.31 -7.93 22.43
C ASP A 25 5.34 -6.67 21.56
N LEU A 26 4.29 -6.51 20.74
CA LEU A 26 4.13 -5.34 19.86
C LEU A 26 3.77 -4.05 20.63
N ALA A 27 3.52 -4.09 21.94
CA ALA A 27 3.33 -2.88 22.75
C ALA A 27 4.64 -2.12 22.96
N GLY A 28 5.78 -2.83 22.99
CA GLY A 28 7.14 -2.27 23.10
C GLY A 28 7.80 -2.08 21.75
N MET A 29 9.07 -1.59 21.80
CA MET A 29 9.89 -1.51 20.57
C MET A 29 10.36 -2.90 20.14
N VAL A 30 10.13 -3.25 18.86
CA VAL A 30 10.61 -4.48 18.25
C VAL A 30 11.67 -4.15 17.21
N PRO A 31 12.97 -4.40 17.48
CA PRO A 31 14.07 -3.92 16.63
C PRO A 31 14.00 -4.37 15.17
N ASP A 32 13.50 -5.59 14.92
CA ASP A 32 13.45 -6.21 13.58
C ASP A 32 12.23 -5.78 12.77
N LEU A 33 11.34 -4.95 13.34
CA LEU A 33 10.16 -4.42 12.67
C LEU A 33 10.27 -2.92 12.47
N HIS A 34 9.62 -2.37 11.45
CA HIS A 34 9.47 -0.93 11.23
C HIS A 34 8.25 -0.36 11.97
N THR A 35 7.41 -1.24 12.54
CA THR A 35 6.10 -0.88 13.11
C THR A 35 5.86 -1.64 14.40
N ASP A 36 5.55 -0.91 15.46
CA ASP A 36 5.01 -1.37 16.73
C ASP A 36 4.18 -0.24 17.35
N LEU A 37 3.48 -0.51 18.44
CA LEU A 37 2.57 0.48 19.05
C LEU A 37 3.31 1.70 19.63
N THR A 38 4.54 1.54 20.11
CA THR A 38 5.36 2.66 20.61
C THR A 38 5.72 3.61 19.46
N ARG A 39 6.15 3.06 18.32
CA ARG A 39 6.54 3.86 17.16
C ARG A 39 5.33 4.45 16.42
N LEU A 40 4.18 3.75 16.37
CA LEU A 40 2.92 4.32 15.84
C LEU A 40 2.50 5.58 16.64
N GLU A 41 2.58 5.50 17.97
CA GLU A 41 2.29 6.65 18.83
C GLU A 41 3.28 7.80 18.59
N ALA A 42 4.60 7.51 18.57
CA ALA A 42 5.65 8.49 18.30
C ALA A 42 5.50 9.11 16.91
N GLY A 43 5.02 8.34 15.91
CA GLY A 43 4.71 8.79 14.55
C GLY A 43 3.43 9.61 14.43
N GLY A 44 2.60 9.62 15.48
CA GLY A 44 1.31 10.29 15.46
C GLY A 44 0.29 9.64 14.53
N VAL A 45 0.45 8.34 14.23
CA VAL A 45 -0.48 7.58 13.38
C VAL A 45 -1.78 7.37 14.15
N THR A 46 -2.89 7.85 13.59
CA THR A 46 -4.22 7.74 14.20
C THR A 46 -5.13 6.76 13.46
N ALA A 47 -4.78 6.41 12.22
CA ALA A 47 -5.43 5.33 11.48
C ALA A 47 -4.42 4.62 10.57
N GLN A 48 -4.55 3.30 10.44
CA GLN A 48 -3.68 2.45 9.65
C GLN A 48 -4.48 1.48 8.82
N PHE A 49 -4.21 1.43 7.52
CA PHE A 49 -4.60 0.31 6.69
C PHE A 49 -3.56 -0.81 6.84
N TRP A 50 -3.96 -1.89 7.51
CA TRP A 50 -3.16 -3.10 7.62
C TRP A 50 -3.33 -3.95 6.37
N SER A 51 -2.24 -4.21 5.68
CA SER A 51 -2.21 -5.11 4.53
C SER A 51 -2.48 -6.54 4.99
N VAL A 52 -3.50 -7.18 4.39
CA VAL A 52 -3.75 -8.62 4.54
C VAL A 52 -3.19 -9.38 3.32
N TYR A 53 -2.00 -8.97 2.91
CA TYR A 53 -1.22 -9.56 1.83
C TYR A 53 -0.89 -11.02 2.06
N VAL A 54 -0.85 -11.78 0.97
CA VAL A 54 -0.22 -13.10 0.89
C VAL A 54 0.51 -13.24 -0.45
N SER A 55 1.63 -13.96 -0.44
CA SER A 55 2.43 -14.17 -1.65
C SER A 55 1.70 -15.07 -2.65
N PRO A 56 1.45 -14.66 -3.90
CA PRO A 56 0.83 -15.50 -4.92
C PRO A 56 1.71 -16.70 -5.33
N VAL A 57 3.01 -16.62 -5.06
CA VAL A 57 3.95 -17.71 -5.33
C VAL A 57 3.87 -18.79 -4.25
N LEU A 58 3.77 -18.39 -2.98
CA LEU A 58 3.67 -19.33 -1.85
C LEU A 58 2.24 -19.89 -1.70
N PHE A 59 1.24 -19.12 -2.11
CA PHE A 59 -0.18 -19.46 -1.98
C PHE A 59 -0.89 -19.31 -3.33
N PRO A 60 -0.65 -20.21 -4.31
CA PRO A 60 -1.30 -20.13 -5.62
C PRO A 60 -2.77 -20.58 -5.55
N GLY A 61 -3.62 -19.95 -6.40
CA GLY A 61 -5.03 -20.31 -6.56
C GLY A 61 -5.84 -20.24 -5.25
N PRO A 62 -6.73 -21.21 -4.98
CA PRO A 62 -7.61 -21.19 -3.81
C PRO A 62 -6.90 -21.10 -2.46
N SER A 63 -5.61 -21.48 -2.39
CA SER A 63 -4.83 -21.39 -1.14
C SER A 63 -4.59 -19.94 -0.72
N ALA A 64 -4.61 -18.97 -1.67
CA ALA A 64 -4.53 -17.56 -1.37
C ALA A 64 -5.72 -17.08 -0.52
N VAL A 65 -6.93 -17.56 -0.81
CA VAL A 65 -8.15 -17.23 -0.05
C VAL A 65 -7.98 -17.63 1.41
N ALA A 66 -7.58 -18.89 1.66
CA ALA A 66 -7.39 -19.38 3.01
C ALA A 66 -6.27 -18.63 3.76
N ALA A 67 -5.16 -18.33 3.09
CA ALA A 67 -4.06 -17.58 3.66
C ALA A 67 -4.46 -16.12 3.97
N THR A 68 -5.26 -15.47 3.11
CA THR A 68 -5.80 -14.12 3.34
C THR A 68 -6.74 -14.10 4.55
N LEU A 69 -7.59 -15.11 4.71
CA LEU A 69 -8.43 -15.24 5.91
C LEU A 69 -7.59 -15.35 7.19
N GLN A 70 -6.44 -16.04 7.15
CA GLN A 70 -5.50 -16.10 8.28
C GLN A 70 -4.87 -14.74 8.58
N GLN A 71 -4.56 -13.92 7.56
CA GLN A 71 -4.05 -12.55 7.76
C GLN A 71 -5.14 -11.66 8.38
N ILE A 72 -6.39 -11.75 7.92
CA ILE A 72 -7.53 -11.04 8.52
C ILE A 72 -7.68 -11.44 9.99
N ASP A 73 -7.63 -12.73 10.31
CA ASP A 73 -7.69 -13.23 11.69
C ASP A 73 -6.54 -12.67 12.54
N PHE A 74 -5.31 -12.68 12.00
CA PHE A 74 -4.16 -12.11 12.69
C PHE A 74 -4.39 -10.64 13.07
N VAL A 75 -4.79 -9.78 12.11
CA VAL A 75 -5.02 -8.36 12.40
C VAL A 75 -6.15 -8.18 13.43
N ARG A 76 -7.22 -8.95 13.35
CA ARG A 76 -8.32 -8.90 14.32
C ARG A 76 -7.86 -9.31 15.73
N ARG A 77 -7.04 -10.35 15.86
CA ARG A 77 -6.43 -10.76 17.15
C ARG A 77 -5.45 -9.72 17.67
N PHE A 78 -4.64 -9.10 16.78
CA PHE A 78 -3.73 -8.03 17.13
C PHE A 78 -4.48 -6.83 17.72
N VAL A 79 -5.55 -6.37 17.05
CA VAL A 79 -6.40 -5.28 17.56
C VAL A 79 -7.07 -5.65 18.89
N ALA A 80 -7.60 -6.87 19.00
CA ALA A 80 -8.25 -7.34 20.22
C ALA A 80 -7.27 -7.49 21.41
N ARG A 81 -5.97 -7.74 21.15
CA ARG A 81 -4.94 -7.86 22.18
C ARG A 81 -4.61 -6.51 22.83
N TYR A 82 -4.75 -5.40 22.11
CA TYR A 82 -4.41 -4.07 22.59
C TYR A 82 -5.59 -3.09 22.49
N PRO A 83 -6.73 -3.37 23.17
CA PRO A 83 -7.99 -2.65 22.98
C PRO A 83 -7.94 -1.18 23.43
N ASP A 84 -6.99 -0.82 24.31
CA ASP A 84 -6.76 0.54 24.76
C ASP A 84 -5.93 1.38 23.76
N ARG A 85 -5.28 0.71 22.77
CA ARG A 85 -4.38 1.34 21.79
C ARG A 85 -4.95 1.24 20.35
N LEU A 86 -5.71 0.21 20.06
CA LEU A 86 -6.22 -0.12 18.73
C LEU A 86 -7.72 -0.30 18.74
N VAL A 87 -8.38 0.00 17.63
CA VAL A 87 -9.79 -0.30 17.39
C VAL A 87 -10.01 -0.65 15.92
N LEU A 88 -10.78 -1.69 15.64
CA LEU A 88 -11.22 -1.97 14.26
C LEU A 88 -12.14 -0.84 13.78
N ALA A 89 -11.91 -0.38 12.57
CA ALA A 89 -12.75 0.57 11.87
C ALA A 89 -13.09 0.04 10.48
N THR A 90 -14.31 0.24 10.07
CA THR A 90 -14.85 -0.23 8.79
C THR A 90 -15.55 0.89 8.01
N THR A 91 -15.70 2.05 8.62
CA THR A 91 -16.29 3.25 8.03
C THR A 91 -15.46 4.49 8.37
N ALA A 92 -15.66 5.55 7.58
CA ALA A 92 -15.03 6.84 7.82
C ALA A 92 -15.46 7.43 9.18
N ASP A 93 -16.71 7.24 9.58
CA ASP A 93 -17.22 7.70 10.87
C ASP A 93 -16.60 6.95 12.05
N GLU A 94 -16.35 5.64 11.90
CA GLU A 94 -15.63 4.83 12.91
C GLU A 94 -14.18 5.27 13.03
N VAL A 95 -13.52 5.67 11.91
CA VAL A 95 -12.16 6.25 11.94
C VAL A 95 -12.16 7.54 12.76
N GLU A 96 -13.10 8.46 12.52
CA GLU A 96 -13.19 9.70 13.29
C GLU A 96 -13.56 9.48 14.77
N ALA A 97 -14.34 8.46 15.05
CA ALA A 97 -14.78 8.12 16.41
C ALA A 97 -13.73 7.30 17.20
N SER A 98 -12.57 6.98 16.63
CA SER A 98 -11.55 6.12 17.27
C SER A 98 -10.96 6.71 18.55
N GLY A 99 -11.05 8.04 18.75
CA GLY A 99 -10.49 8.77 19.90
C GLY A 99 -8.96 8.74 19.87
N ASP A 100 -8.36 8.34 20.99
CA ASP A 100 -6.89 8.26 21.13
C ASP A 100 -6.33 6.90 20.63
N ARG A 101 -7.17 6.01 20.11
CA ARG A 101 -6.76 4.70 19.58
C ARG A 101 -6.49 4.81 18.09
N VAL A 102 -5.56 3.98 17.59
CA VAL A 102 -5.33 3.83 16.16
C VAL A 102 -6.50 3.06 15.52
N ALA A 103 -7.25 3.73 14.64
CA ALA A 103 -8.28 3.10 13.85
C ALA A 103 -7.62 2.11 12.86
N SER A 104 -7.96 0.84 12.97
CA SER A 104 -7.38 -0.26 12.22
C SER A 104 -8.32 -0.71 11.11
N LEU A 105 -7.94 -0.42 9.86
CA LEU A 105 -8.68 -0.83 8.67
C LEU A 105 -7.94 -1.99 7.99
N LEU A 106 -8.67 -2.80 7.22
CA LEU A 106 -8.08 -3.91 6.46
C LEU A 106 -7.97 -3.54 4.99
N GLY A 107 -6.77 -3.68 4.43
CA GLY A 107 -6.51 -3.56 3.01
C GLY A 107 -6.09 -4.90 2.41
N MET A 108 -6.83 -5.42 1.43
CA MET A 108 -6.48 -6.67 0.76
C MET A 108 -5.61 -6.37 -0.45
N GLU A 109 -4.40 -6.95 -0.49
CA GLU A 109 -3.41 -6.65 -1.50
C GLU A 109 -3.23 -7.81 -2.48
N GLY A 110 -3.75 -7.58 -3.68
CA GLY A 110 -3.65 -8.50 -4.81
C GLY A 110 -4.92 -9.24 -5.13
N GLY A 111 -5.37 -9.13 -6.39
CA GLY A 111 -6.59 -9.77 -6.90
C GLY A 111 -6.59 -11.29 -6.84
N HIS A 112 -5.42 -11.92 -6.72
CA HIS A 112 -5.30 -13.36 -6.50
C HIS A 112 -5.96 -13.82 -5.19
N CYS A 113 -6.14 -12.91 -4.21
CA CYS A 113 -6.80 -13.19 -2.94
C CYS A 113 -8.30 -13.49 -3.07
N ILE A 114 -8.92 -13.18 -4.21
CA ILE A 114 -10.34 -13.51 -4.46
C ILE A 114 -10.54 -14.77 -5.31
N ASP A 115 -9.46 -15.38 -5.85
CA ASP A 115 -9.51 -16.60 -6.68
C ASP A 115 -10.58 -16.51 -7.76
N ASP A 116 -10.59 -15.39 -8.52
CA ASP A 116 -11.53 -15.09 -9.60
C ASP A 116 -13.03 -15.19 -9.21
N SER A 117 -13.36 -14.86 -7.96
CA SER A 117 -14.70 -15.02 -7.41
C SER A 117 -15.26 -13.75 -6.77
N LEU A 118 -16.31 -13.16 -7.37
CA LEU A 118 -17.06 -12.06 -6.75
C LEU A 118 -17.74 -12.47 -5.42
N ALA A 119 -18.06 -13.76 -5.25
CA ALA A 119 -18.59 -14.25 -3.98
C ALA A 119 -17.54 -14.16 -2.86
N VAL A 120 -16.28 -14.51 -3.15
CA VAL A 120 -15.17 -14.33 -2.20
C VAL A 120 -14.97 -12.85 -1.89
N LEU A 121 -14.99 -11.96 -2.90
CA LEU A 121 -14.88 -10.51 -2.70
C LEU A 121 -15.94 -10.00 -1.71
N ARG A 122 -17.21 -10.41 -1.89
CA ARG A 122 -18.30 -10.05 -0.97
C ARG A 122 -18.06 -10.52 0.46
N VAL A 123 -17.57 -11.73 0.63
CA VAL A 123 -17.25 -12.29 1.96
C VAL A 123 -16.08 -11.51 2.58
N MET A 124 -15.01 -11.20 1.82
CA MET A 124 -13.89 -10.40 2.32
C MET A 124 -14.38 -9.00 2.79
N ARG A 125 -15.27 -8.36 2.03
CA ARG A 125 -15.91 -7.10 2.45
C ARG A 125 -16.67 -7.25 3.77
N ALA A 126 -17.46 -8.31 3.93
CA ALA A 126 -18.21 -8.60 5.15
C ALA A 126 -17.28 -8.85 6.36
N LEU A 127 -16.07 -9.40 6.13
CA LEU A 127 -15.05 -9.60 7.15
C LEU A 127 -14.28 -8.31 7.52
N GLY A 128 -14.57 -7.19 6.86
CA GLY A 128 -14.01 -5.90 7.22
C GLY A 128 -13.00 -5.31 6.23
N VAL A 129 -12.71 -5.97 5.11
CA VAL A 129 -11.81 -5.43 4.07
C VAL A 129 -12.42 -4.16 3.46
N ARG A 130 -11.61 -3.12 3.30
CA ARG A 130 -12.05 -1.80 2.81
C ARG A 130 -11.46 -1.38 1.49
N TYR A 131 -10.34 -1.96 1.08
CA TYR A 131 -9.85 -1.86 -0.29
C TYR A 131 -9.39 -3.23 -0.81
N LEU A 132 -9.35 -3.36 -2.14
CA LEU A 132 -8.64 -4.42 -2.85
C LEU A 132 -7.69 -3.76 -3.85
N THR A 133 -6.39 -4.08 -3.73
CA THR A 133 -5.40 -3.81 -4.77
C THR A 133 -5.57 -4.83 -5.88
N LEU A 134 -5.86 -4.39 -7.11
CA LEU A 134 -6.33 -5.30 -8.18
C LEU A 134 -5.30 -6.35 -8.62
N THR A 135 -3.98 -6.08 -8.43
CA THR A 135 -2.89 -7.04 -8.62
C THR A 135 -1.85 -6.87 -7.52
N HIS A 136 -0.91 -7.81 -7.39
CA HIS A 136 0.38 -7.58 -6.75
C HIS A 136 1.48 -7.59 -7.84
N ASN A 137 2.61 -8.28 -7.62
CA ASN A 137 3.74 -8.29 -8.55
C ASN A 137 3.55 -9.19 -9.79
N LEU A 138 2.54 -10.04 -9.79
CA LEU A 138 2.15 -10.90 -10.92
C LEU A 138 0.78 -10.50 -11.46
N ASN A 139 0.57 -10.73 -12.76
CA ASN A 139 -0.75 -10.62 -13.36
C ASN A 139 -1.75 -11.55 -12.67
N VAL A 140 -2.99 -11.14 -12.63
CA VAL A 140 -4.12 -12.05 -12.41
C VAL A 140 -4.83 -12.29 -13.76
N SER A 141 -5.75 -13.25 -13.81
CA SER A 141 -6.47 -13.61 -15.05
C SER A 141 -7.26 -12.44 -15.67
N TRP A 142 -7.50 -11.36 -14.91
CA TRP A 142 -8.37 -10.25 -15.26
C TRP A 142 -7.74 -8.85 -15.17
N ALA A 143 -6.46 -8.74 -14.75
CA ALA A 143 -5.73 -7.47 -14.67
C ALA A 143 -4.22 -7.66 -14.78
N ASP A 144 -3.53 -6.76 -15.50
CA ASP A 144 -2.08 -6.75 -15.62
C ASP A 144 -1.41 -6.00 -14.47
N SER A 145 -0.36 -6.60 -13.91
CA SER A 145 0.54 -5.99 -12.94
C SER A 145 1.54 -5.04 -13.61
N ALA A 146 2.02 -4.05 -12.85
CA ALA A 146 3.07 -3.14 -13.29
C ALA A 146 4.44 -3.82 -13.47
N THR A 147 4.66 -4.97 -12.83
CA THR A 147 5.97 -5.64 -12.75
C THR A 147 6.02 -6.98 -13.47
N ASP A 148 4.92 -7.37 -14.11
CA ASP A 148 4.83 -8.57 -14.94
C ASP A 148 4.73 -8.22 -16.43
N THR A 149 4.80 -9.23 -17.30
CA THR A 149 4.63 -9.05 -18.74
C THR A 149 3.16 -8.77 -19.06
N PRO A 150 2.83 -7.64 -19.72
CA PRO A 150 1.45 -7.33 -20.05
C PRO A 150 0.83 -8.39 -20.97
N VAL A 151 -0.41 -8.78 -20.68
CA VAL A 151 -1.18 -9.77 -21.46
C VAL A 151 -2.51 -9.18 -21.93
N LEU A 152 -3.22 -8.46 -21.06
CA LEU A 152 -4.56 -7.92 -21.32
C LEU A 152 -4.52 -6.47 -21.81
N HIS A 153 -3.44 -5.73 -21.51
CA HIS A 153 -3.33 -4.29 -21.76
C HIS A 153 -4.48 -3.50 -21.11
N GLY A 154 -4.89 -3.92 -19.91
CA GLY A 154 -6.00 -3.34 -19.15
C GLY A 154 -6.70 -4.38 -18.27
N LEU A 155 -7.99 -4.16 -18.04
CA LEU A 155 -8.89 -5.10 -17.38
C LEU A 155 -9.57 -6.01 -18.42
N SER A 156 -9.84 -7.27 -18.05
CA SER A 156 -10.82 -8.10 -18.76
C SER A 156 -12.26 -7.67 -18.39
N GLU A 157 -13.27 -8.25 -19.03
CA GLU A 157 -14.68 -8.05 -18.66
C GLU A 157 -14.93 -8.40 -17.18
N PHE A 158 -14.37 -9.51 -16.69
CA PHE A 158 -14.45 -9.88 -15.28
C PHE A 158 -13.73 -8.85 -14.37
N GLY A 159 -12.59 -8.30 -14.81
CA GLY A 159 -11.90 -7.22 -14.08
C GLY A 159 -12.75 -5.95 -13.95
N GLU A 160 -13.51 -5.59 -14.98
CA GLU A 160 -14.50 -4.51 -14.90
C GLU A 160 -15.64 -4.86 -13.91
N ASP A 161 -16.10 -6.11 -13.90
CA ASP A 161 -17.12 -6.56 -12.96
C ASP A 161 -16.62 -6.54 -11.52
N VAL A 162 -15.34 -6.87 -11.27
CA VAL A 162 -14.70 -6.71 -9.95
C VAL A 162 -14.74 -5.24 -9.51
N VAL A 163 -14.35 -4.30 -10.38
CA VAL A 163 -14.39 -2.86 -10.06
C VAL A 163 -15.82 -2.39 -9.77
N ARG A 164 -16.80 -2.79 -10.58
CA ARG A 164 -18.22 -2.44 -10.36
C ARG A 164 -18.75 -3.03 -9.04
N GLU A 165 -18.40 -4.28 -8.74
CA GLU A 165 -18.79 -4.94 -7.49
C GLU A 165 -18.15 -4.27 -6.28
N MET A 166 -16.88 -3.86 -6.37
CA MET A 166 -16.23 -3.08 -5.32
C MET A 166 -16.99 -1.76 -5.05
N ASN A 167 -17.40 -1.04 -6.09
CA ASN A 167 -18.21 0.17 -5.94
C ASN A 167 -19.55 -0.15 -5.27
N ARG A 168 -20.27 -1.19 -5.71
CA ARG A 168 -21.52 -1.64 -5.12
C ARG A 168 -21.38 -1.96 -3.64
N LEU A 169 -20.25 -2.52 -3.24
CA LEU A 169 -19.94 -2.88 -1.86
C LEU A 169 -19.40 -1.71 -1.01
N GLY A 170 -19.14 -0.53 -1.58
CA GLY A 170 -18.49 0.57 -0.90
C GLY A 170 -17.04 0.24 -0.52
N MET A 171 -16.34 -0.50 -1.37
CA MET A 171 -14.92 -0.78 -1.24
C MET A 171 -14.11 0.16 -2.12
N LEU A 172 -12.97 0.63 -1.61
CA LEU A 172 -12.02 1.43 -2.37
C LEU A 172 -11.32 0.56 -3.41
N VAL A 173 -11.32 1.01 -4.67
CA VAL A 173 -10.53 0.41 -5.75
C VAL A 173 -9.10 0.93 -5.61
N ASP A 174 -8.17 0.05 -5.26
CA ASP A 174 -6.75 0.39 -5.12
C ASP A 174 -5.98 0.04 -6.38
N LEU A 175 -5.34 1.06 -6.96
CA LEU A 175 -4.60 1.00 -8.21
C LEU A 175 -3.08 0.91 -8.01
N SER A 176 -2.60 0.73 -6.77
CA SER A 176 -1.22 0.35 -6.53
C SER A 176 -0.93 -0.99 -7.21
N HIS A 177 0.31 -1.26 -7.59
CA HIS A 177 0.75 -2.47 -8.27
C HIS A 177 0.26 -2.72 -9.71
N VAL A 178 -0.84 -2.12 -10.14
CA VAL A 178 -1.36 -2.41 -11.49
C VAL A 178 -0.58 -1.70 -12.59
N SER A 179 -0.61 -2.24 -13.80
CA SER A 179 0.00 -1.61 -14.98
C SER A 179 -0.65 -0.25 -15.27
N ALA A 180 0.09 0.64 -15.95
CA ALA A 180 -0.45 1.96 -16.32
C ALA A 180 -1.72 1.87 -17.20
N ASP A 181 -1.86 0.81 -17.98
CA ASP A 181 -3.07 0.57 -18.80
C ASP A 181 -4.25 0.15 -17.94
N VAL A 182 -4.02 -0.65 -16.88
CA VAL A 182 -5.06 -0.97 -15.89
C VAL A 182 -5.44 0.28 -15.09
N MET A 183 -4.48 1.14 -14.68
CA MET A 183 -4.77 2.40 -13.99
C MET A 183 -5.75 3.25 -14.81
N ARG A 184 -5.45 3.44 -16.11
CA ARG A 184 -6.31 4.21 -17.02
C ARG A 184 -7.66 3.54 -17.25
N HIS A 185 -7.69 2.21 -17.36
CA HIS A 185 -8.92 1.46 -17.60
C HIS A 185 -9.82 1.50 -16.37
N ALA A 186 -9.31 1.18 -15.19
CA ALA A 186 -10.08 1.18 -13.95
C ALA A 186 -10.66 2.56 -13.63
N LEU A 187 -9.91 3.66 -13.87
CA LEU A 187 -10.40 5.04 -13.70
C LEU A 187 -11.54 5.41 -14.66
N ARG A 188 -11.72 4.70 -15.77
CA ARG A 188 -12.90 4.88 -16.65
C ARG A 188 -14.11 4.07 -16.19
N VAL A 189 -13.88 2.95 -15.51
CA VAL A 189 -14.94 2.00 -15.09
C VAL A 189 -15.51 2.36 -13.72
N THR A 190 -14.65 2.80 -12.79
CA THR A 190 -15.07 3.05 -11.41
C THR A 190 -16.04 4.23 -11.31
N ALA A 191 -17.13 4.03 -10.57
CA ALA A 191 -18.10 5.07 -10.23
C ALA A 191 -17.77 5.79 -8.91
N ALA A 192 -16.88 5.20 -8.09
CA ALA A 192 -16.39 5.79 -6.84
C ALA A 192 -14.97 6.33 -7.02
N PRO A 193 -14.50 7.25 -6.16
CA PRO A 193 -13.12 7.65 -6.12
C PRO A 193 -12.18 6.47 -5.86
N ALA A 194 -11.13 6.35 -6.69
CA ALA A 194 -10.10 5.31 -6.54
C ALA A 194 -8.94 5.81 -5.66
N ILE A 195 -8.12 4.87 -5.20
CA ILE A 195 -6.91 5.17 -4.46
C ILE A 195 -5.68 4.55 -5.12
N PHE A 196 -4.52 5.11 -4.80
CA PHE A 196 -3.25 4.43 -4.77
C PHE A 196 -2.84 4.35 -3.31
N SER A 197 -2.95 3.18 -2.69
CA SER A 197 -2.68 3.01 -1.26
C SER A 197 -1.20 3.22 -0.91
N HIS A 198 -0.28 2.95 -1.87
CA HIS A 198 1.17 3.08 -1.73
C HIS A 198 1.86 3.16 -3.11
N SER A 199 1.85 4.32 -3.73
CA SER A 199 2.54 4.58 -5.02
C SER A 199 3.09 5.99 -5.06
N SER A 200 4.17 6.21 -5.83
CA SER A 200 4.83 7.50 -5.97
C SER A 200 4.72 8.04 -7.41
N ALA A 201 5.41 9.14 -7.73
CA ALA A 201 5.30 9.81 -9.03
C ALA A 201 6.34 9.26 -10.02
N ARG A 202 5.91 8.79 -11.20
CA ARG A 202 6.81 8.24 -12.24
C ARG A 202 7.72 9.31 -12.83
N ALA A 203 7.28 10.53 -12.95
CA ALA A 203 8.10 11.64 -13.46
C ALA A 203 9.30 11.96 -12.56
N VAL A 204 9.24 11.64 -11.26
CA VAL A 204 10.35 11.83 -10.31
C VAL A 204 11.28 10.62 -10.28
N CYS A 205 10.73 9.41 -10.31
CA CYS A 205 11.49 8.17 -10.39
C CYS A 205 10.78 7.22 -11.37
N ASP A 206 11.42 6.95 -12.52
CA ASP A 206 10.86 6.12 -13.58
C ASP A 206 10.89 4.63 -13.18
N HIS A 207 9.96 4.29 -12.29
CA HIS A 207 9.73 2.93 -11.85
C HIS A 207 8.31 2.50 -12.23
N PRO A 208 8.07 1.27 -12.73
CA PRO A 208 6.75 0.84 -13.20
C PRO A 208 5.66 0.89 -12.11
N ARG A 209 6.03 0.79 -10.84
CA ARG A 209 5.13 0.92 -9.69
C ARG A 209 4.64 2.35 -9.44
N ASN A 210 5.30 3.34 -10.03
CA ASN A 210 4.97 4.75 -9.88
C ASN A 210 3.92 5.22 -10.89
N VAL A 211 3.12 6.21 -10.49
CA VAL A 211 1.96 6.70 -11.22
C VAL A 211 2.39 7.73 -12.27
N PRO A 212 2.02 7.55 -13.56
CA PRO A 212 2.24 8.56 -14.60
C PRO A 212 1.41 9.83 -14.37
N ASP A 213 1.90 10.98 -14.85
CA ASP A 213 1.24 12.27 -14.65
C ASP A 213 -0.16 12.36 -15.27
N ASP A 214 -0.37 11.73 -16.44
CA ASP A 214 -1.71 11.66 -17.05
C ASP A 214 -2.70 10.87 -16.20
N VAL A 215 -2.22 9.85 -15.47
CA VAL A 215 -3.01 9.07 -14.52
C VAL A 215 -3.26 9.86 -13.24
N LEU A 216 -2.27 10.60 -12.71
CA LEU A 216 -2.48 11.51 -11.58
C LEU A 216 -3.53 12.56 -11.89
N ALA A 217 -3.49 13.16 -13.10
CA ALA A 217 -4.51 14.09 -13.56
C ALA A 217 -5.89 13.44 -13.75
N ALA A 218 -5.94 12.16 -14.17
CA ALA A 218 -7.19 11.41 -14.26
C ALA A 218 -7.75 11.06 -12.86
N LEU A 219 -6.90 10.70 -11.92
CA LEU A 219 -7.24 10.44 -10.52
C LEU A 219 -7.87 11.69 -9.87
N ALA A 220 -7.32 12.88 -10.13
CA ALA A 220 -7.90 14.13 -9.65
C ALA A 220 -9.33 14.37 -10.19
N ARG A 221 -9.58 14.06 -11.46
CA ARG A 221 -10.93 14.13 -12.03
C ARG A 221 -11.90 13.07 -11.47
N ASN A 222 -11.37 11.96 -10.99
CA ASN A 222 -12.12 10.89 -10.32
C ASN A 222 -12.33 11.19 -8.82
N ASP A 223 -11.82 12.31 -8.30
CA ASP A 223 -11.84 12.66 -6.87
C ASP A 223 -11.04 11.70 -5.97
N GLY A 224 -10.14 10.91 -6.54
CA GLY A 224 -9.32 9.93 -5.84
C GLY A 224 -8.15 10.52 -5.06
N VAL A 225 -7.32 9.65 -4.49
CA VAL A 225 -6.12 10.04 -3.74
C VAL A 225 -4.93 9.12 -4.06
N CYS A 226 -3.75 9.72 -4.28
CA CYS A 226 -2.48 9.01 -4.38
C CYS A 226 -1.74 9.13 -3.05
N MET A 227 -1.62 8.03 -2.32
CA MET A 227 -0.86 7.95 -1.08
C MET A 227 0.58 7.57 -1.41
N VAL A 228 1.49 8.52 -1.16
CA VAL A 228 2.90 8.42 -1.54
C VAL A 228 3.59 7.35 -0.69
N THR A 229 4.23 6.38 -1.37
CA THR A 229 5.04 5.33 -0.73
C THR A 229 6.45 5.82 -0.42
N PHE A 230 7.10 5.18 0.56
CA PHE A 230 8.47 5.51 0.97
C PHE A 230 9.49 4.48 0.48
N LEU A 231 9.09 3.39 -0.18
CA LEU A 231 10.03 2.37 -0.64
C LEU A 231 11.18 2.95 -1.46
N PRO A 232 12.46 2.69 -1.09
CA PRO A 232 13.63 3.32 -1.66
C PRO A 232 13.73 3.21 -3.18
N ALA A 233 13.39 2.05 -3.75
CA ALA A 233 13.44 1.83 -5.20
C ALA A 233 12.38 2.63 -5.97
N PHE A 234 11.33 3.14 -5.29
CA PHE A 234 10.26 3.90 -5.93
C PHE A 234 10.47 5.41 -5.76
N VAL A 235 11.26 5.83 -4.77
CA VAL A 235 11.48 7.24 -4.49
C VAL A 235 12.86 7.75 -4.91
N SER A 236 13.85 6.86 -5.08
CA SER A 236 15.21 7.22 -5.46
C SER A 236 15.61 6.64 -6.81
N PRO A 237 15.84 7.49 -7.85
CA PRO A 237 16.31 7.02 -9.16
C PRO A 237 17.62 6.24 -9.09
N SER A 238 18.54 6.59 -8.17
CA SER A 238 19.81 5.88 -8.01
C SER A 238 19.61 4.48 -7.38
N VAL A 239 18.68 4.34 -6.43
CA VAL A 239 18.32 3.02 -5.86
C VAL A 239 17.60 2.18 -6.91
N ALA A 240 16.67 2.76 -7.66
CA ALA A 240 15.98 2.08 -8.77
C ALA A 240 16.98 1.55 -9.82
N ALA A 241 17.95 2.36 -10.21
CA ALA A 241 19.01 1.95 -11.14
C ALA A 241 19.85 0.79 -10.59
N TRP A 242 20.26 0.85 -9.32
CA TRP A 242 21.00 -0.22 -8.67
C TRP A 242 20.24 -1.56 -8.70
N HIS A 243 18.95 -1.55 -8.37
CA HIS A 243 18.11 -2.74 -8.43
C HIS A 243 17.87 -3.24 -9.86
N ALA A 244 17.77 -2.34 -10.83
CA ALA A 244 17.66 -2.72 -12.26
C ALA A 244 18.93 -3.43 -12.74
N ASP A 245 20.12 -2.91 -12.37
CA ASP A 245 21.41 -3.52 -12.69
C ASP A 245 21.56 -4.89 -12.00
N ALA A 246 21.20 -5.01 -10.74
CA ALA A 246 21.21 -6.27 -10.00
C ALA A 246 20.30 -7.32 -10.65
N LYS A 247 19.07 -6.92 -11.05
CA LYS A 247 18.13 -7.79 -11.77
C LYS A 247 18.66 -8.21 -13.16
N ALA A 248 19.33 -7.29 -13.87
CA ALA A 248 19.98 -7.61 -15.15
C ALA A 248 21.13 -8.61 -14.97
N GLU A 249 21.94 -8.48 -13.91
CA GLU A 249 23.00 -9.41 -13.55
C GLU A 249 22.44 -10.81 -13.20
N ALA A 250 21.37 -10.87 -12.40
CA ALA A 250 20.70 -12.13 -12.07
C ALA A 250 20.22 -12.87 -13.33
N ARG A 251 19.60 -12.15 -14.27
CA ARG A 251 19.19 -12.71 -15.57
C ARG A 251 20.37 -13.23 -16.38
N ARG A 252 21.50 -12.50 -16.40
CA ARG A 252 22.72 -12.93 -17.11
C ARG A 252 23.30 -14.22 -16.51
N ARG A 253 23.20 -14.40 -15.20
CA ARG A 253 23.65 -15.61 -14.50
C ARG A 253 22.61 -16.73 -14.51
N GLY A 254 21.39 -16.48 -14.99
CA GLY A 254 20.31 -17.46 -15.02
C GLY A 254 19.81 -17.85 -13.63
N VAL A 255 19.85 -16.91 -12.67
CA VAL A 255 19.37 -17.11 -11.31
C VAL A 255 18.08 -16.32 -11.07
N GLU A 256 17.12 -16.91 -10.34
CA GLU A 256 15.83 -16.30 -10.07
C GLU A 256 15.67 -15.97 -8.59
N LYS A 257 14.87 -14.92 -8.29
CA LYS A 257 14.57 -14.53 -6.92
C LYS A 257 13.86 -15.67 -6.18
N GLY A 258 14.39 -16.01 -5.00
CA GLY A 258 13.92 -17.15 -4.20
C GLY A 258 14.83 -18.38 -4.30
N GLU A 259 15.84 -18.35 -5.17
CA GLU A 259 16.88 -19.37 -5.21
C GLU A 259 18.07 -18.99 -4.32
N PRO A 260 18.75 -19.92 -3.65
CA PRO A 260 19.95 -19.63 -2.84
C PRO A 260 21.04 -18.90 -3.64
N ALA A 261 21.22 -19.24 -4.93
CA ALA A 261 22.17 -18.59 -5.82
C ALA A 261 21.85 -17.10 -6.07
N TYR A 262 20.57 -16.71 -5.99
CA TYR A 262 20.16 -15.30 -6.05
C TYR A 262 20.61 -14.54 -4.80
N ASP A 263 20.45 -15.12 -3.62
CA ASP A 263 20.84 -14.49 -2.35
C ASP A 263 22.37 -14.35 -2.26
N GLU A 264 23.13 -15.36 -2.75
CA GLU A 264 24.58 -15.28 -2.89
C GLU A 264 25.01 -14.15 -3.85
N LEU A 265 24.35 -14.03 -5.01
CA LEU A 265 24.57 -12.95 -5.96
C LEU A 265 24.30 -11.58 -5.33
N MET A 266 23.17 -11.42 -4.64
CA MET A 266 22.84 -10.14 -3.98
C MET A 266 23.88 -9.77 -2.93
N THR A 267 24.35 -10.74 -2.14
CA THR A 267 25.44 -10.56 -1.16
C THR A 267 26.73 -10.10 -1.84
N GLU A 268 27.13 -10.72 -2.97
CA GLU A 268 28.28 -10.33 -3.78
C GLU A 268 28.15 -8.88 -4.30
N LEU A 269 26.97 -8.54 -4.86
CA LEU A 269 26.72 -7.21 -5.43
C LEU A 269 26.74 -6.12 -4.36
N VAL A 270 26.13 -6.35 -3.20
CA VAL A 270 26.16 -5.42 -2.06
C VAL A 270 27.58 -5.21 -1.55
N ALA A 271 28.36 -6.28 -1.41
CA ALA A 271 29.76 -6.20 -0.97
C ALA A 271 30.63 -5.40 -1.96
N LYS A 272 30.38 -5.53 -3.27
CA LYS A 272 31.11 -4.83 -4.33
C LYS A 272 30.69 -3.38 -4.50
N SER A 273 29.40 -3.10 -4.41
CA SER A 273 28.79 -1.78 -4.60
C SER A 273 27.48 -1.74 -3.82
N PRO A 274 27.49 -1.26 -2.58
CA PRO A 274 26.28 -1.19 -1.78
C PRO A 274 25.23 -0.30 -2.46
N PRO A 275 23.92 -0.60 -2.29
CA PRO A 275 22.87 0.24 -2.83
C PRO A 275 22.95 1.66 -2.26
N PRO A 276 22.68 2.69 -3.07
CA PRO A 276 22.53 4.04 -2.56
C PRO A 276 21.45 4.12 -1.49
N VAL A 277 21.57 5.07 -0.57
CA VAL A 277 20.57 5.32 0.46
C VAL A 277 19.54 6.31 -0.08
N ALA A 278 18.26 5.96 -0.01
CA ALA A 278 17.18 6.91 -0.25
C ALA A 278 17.00 7.83 0.97
N THR A 279 16.42 9.00 0.76
CA THR A 279 16.29 10.01 1.81
C THR A 279 14.86 10.53 1.92
N LEU A 280 14.50 11.04 3.10
CA LEU A 280 13.26 11.79 3.35
C LEU A 280 13.04 12.91 2.33
N ALA A 281 14.11 13.62 1.91
CA ALA A 281 14.01 14.70 0.94
C ALA A 281 13.52 14.21 -0.44
N GLN A 282 13.84 12.98 -0.83
CA GLN A 282 13.31 12.38 -2.07
C GLN A 282 11.82 12.05 -1.92
N VAL A 283 11.38 11.54 -0.77
CA VAL A 283 9.94 11.35 -0.50
C VAL A 283 9.18 12.68 -0.57
N VAL A 284 9.71 13.75 0.04
CA VAL A 284 9.13 15.09 -0.07
C VAL A 284 8.98 15.53 -1.52
N THR A 285 9.97 15.25 -2.38
CA THR A 285 9.89 15.58 -3.81
C THR A 285 8.71 14.88 -4.51
N HIS A 286 8.45 13.61 -4.17
CA HIS A 286 7.29 12.90 -4.69
C HIS A 286 5.96 13.48 -4.19
N VAL A 287 5.86 13.80 -2.90
CA VAL A 287 4.67 14.44 -2.32
C VAL A 287 4.36 15.77 -3.02
N GLU A 288 5.39 16.61 -3.24
CA GLU A 288 5.27 17.88 -3.94
C GLU A 288 4.87 17.69 -5.41
N HIS A 289 5.42 16.69 -6.10
CA HIS A 289 5.06 16.40 -7.49
C HIS A 289 3.60 15.94 -7.62
N VAL A 290 3.15 15.02 -6.79
CA VAL A 290 1.74 14.58 -6.78
C VAL A 290 0.81 15.76 -6.50
N ARG A 291 1.16 16.61 -5.51
CA ARG A 291 0.43 17.86 -5.23
C ARG A 291 0.38 18.79 -6.44
N ALA A 292 1.50 18.95 -7.14
CA ALA A 292 1.59 19.85 -8.29
C ALA A 292 0.73 19.39 -9.48
N VAL A 293 0.66 18.07 -9.72
CA VAL A 293 -0.05 17.49 -10.86
C VAL A 293 -1.53 17.26 -10.55
N ALA A 294 -1.83 16.62 -9.41
CA ALA A 294 -3.19 16.24 -9.05
C ALA A 294 -3.91 17.28 -8.18
N GLY A 295 -3.17 18.13 -7.48
CA GLY A 295 -3.73 19.08 -6.50
C GLY A 295 -3.66 18.55 -5.07
N ILE A 296 -3.77 19.50 -4.11
CA ILE A 296 -3.64 19.20 -2.68
C ILE A 296 -4.71 18.23 -2.15
N ASP A 297 -5.88 18.18 -2.78
CA ASP A 297 -7.00 17.35 -2.37
C ASP A 297 -6.82 15.86 -2.76
N HIS A 298 -5.77 15.54 -3.55
CA HIS A 298 -5.55 14.22 -4.16
C HIS A 298 -4.23 13.56 -3.77
N VAL A 299 -3.56 14.06 -2.72
CA VAL A 299 -2.32 13.50 -2.18
C VAL A 299 -2.51 13.00 -0.76
N GLY A 300 -1.91 11.86 -0.42
CA GLY A 300 -1.92 11.23 0.89
C GLY A 300 -0.60 10.54 1.19
N LEU A 301 -0.53 9.77 2.28
CA LEU A 301 0.65 9.03 2.72
C LEU A 301 0.31 7.54 2.87
N GLY A 302 1.14 6.68 2.30
CA GLY A 302 1.07 5.23 2.43
C GLY A 302 2.48 4.67 2.49
N GLY A 303 3.07 4.65 3.69
CA GLY A 303 4.51 4.46 3.90
C GLY A 303 5.06 3.16 3.37
N ASP A 304 4.23 2.11 3.32
CA ASP A 304 4.61 0.76 2.88
C ASP A 304 5.68 0.15 3.80
N TYR A 305 5.56 0.46 5.10
CA TYR A 305 6.46 -0.10 6.11
C TYR A 305 6.28 -1.62 6.21
N MET A 306 7.38 -2.34 6.31
CA MET A 306 7.52 -3.78 6.22
C MET A 306 7.36 -4.36 4.80
N GLY A 307 7.05 -3.55 3.76
CA GLY A 307 7.02 -3.97 2.35
C GLY A 307 8.42 -4.14 1.73
N GLY A 308 9.48 -3.69 2.42
CA GLY A 308 10.88 -3.81 2.02
C GLY A 308 11.82 -3.86 3.22
N GLU A 309 13.09 -4.29 2.98
CA GLU A 309 14.09 -4.44 4.04
C GLU A 309 14.68 -3.12 4.51
N ALA A 310 14.83 -2.14 3.60
CA ALA A 310 15.38 -0.83 3.90
C ALA A 310 14.34 0.26 3.67
N MET A 311 14.43 1.31 4.47
CA MET A 311 13.61 2.52 4.36
C MET A 311 14.51 3.75 4.16
N PRO A 312 13.98 4.89 3.68
CA PRO A 312 14.78 6.09 3.48
C PRO A 312 15.34 6.65 4.81
N GLU A 313 16.56 7.21 4.74
CA GLU A 313 17.12 7.97 5.84
C GLU A 313 16.16 9.09 6.30
N GLY A 314 15.84 9.11 7.57
CA GLY A 314 14.86 9.99 8.20
C GLY A 314 13.44 9.42 8.26
N LEU A 315 13.19 8.27 7.63
CA LEU A 315 11.90 7.56 7.61
C LEU A 315 12.10 6.04 7.85
N GLU A 316 13.06 5.68 8.70
CA GLU A 316 13.47 4.29 8.93
C GLU A 316 12.33 3.41 9.47
N ASP A 317 11.39 4.02 10.17
CA ASP A 317 10.21 3.38 10.74
C ASP A 317 9.03 4.35 10.86
N VAL A 318 7.88 3.86 11.29
CA VAL A 318 6.64 4.67 11.38
C VAL A 318 6.75 5.89 12.31
N SER A 319 7.74 5.98 13.18
CA SER A 319 7.98 7.18 14.01
C SER A 319 8.53 8.37 13.19
N GLY A 320 8.86 8.16 11.92
CA GLY A 320 9.43 9.17 11.02
C GLY A 320 8.44 10.21 10.50
N TYR A 321 7.14 9.97 10.57
CA TYR A 321 6.11 10.87 10.02
C TYR A 321 6.25 12.34 10.48
N PRO A 322 6.50 12.65 11.78
CA PRO A 322 6.67 14.03 12.20
C PRO A 322 7.85 14.75 11.51
N ARG A 323 8.94 14.01 11.18
CA ARG A 323 10.08 14.57 10.44
C ARG A 323 9.69 14.94 9.00
N LEU A 324 8.89 14.09 8.35
CA LEU A 324 8.35 14.36 7.01
C LEU A 324 7.44 15.60 7.02
N LEU A 325 6.55 15.71 7.99
CA LEU A 325 5.63 16.85 8.10
C LEU A 325 6.39 18.14 8.41
N ALA A 326 7.42 18.11 9.26
CA ALA A 326 8.28 19.25 9.50
C ALA A 326 9.01 19.71 8.22
N ALA A 327 9.57 18.77 7.44
CA ALA A 327 10.24 19.08 6.20
C ALA A 327 9.29 19.69 5.14
N LEU A 328 8.02 19.28 5.11
CA LEU A 328 7.00 19.89 4.24
C LEU A 328 6.61 21.29 4.74
N ALA A 329 6.44 21.48 6.06
CA ALA A 329 6.18 22.79 6.66
C ALA A 329 7.31 23.81 6.36
N ASP A 330 8.58 23.39 6.44
CA ASP A 330 9.75 24.20 6.08
C ASP A 330 9.74 24.61 4.59
N ARG A 331 9.03 23.85 3.74
CA ARG A 331 8.80 24.19 2.32
C ARG A 331 7.52 24.99 2.07
N GLY A 332 6.90 25.49 3.13
CA GLY A 332 5.75 26.38 3.06
C GLY A 332 4.39 25.69 2.95
N TRP A 333 4.29 24.40 3.30
CA TRP A 333 3.00 23.76 3.43
C TRP A 333 2.24 24.32 4.63
N SER A 334 1.02 24.79 4.41
CA SER A 334 0.17 25.27 5.48
C SER A 334 -0.33 24.14 6.38
N THR A 335 -0.78 24.47 7.58
CA THR A 335 -1.43 23.49 8.47
C THR A 335 -2.68 22.86 7.82
N ILE A 336 -3.38 23.58 6.95
CA ILE A 336 -4.52 23.07 6.17
C ILE A 336 -4.04 22.04 5.14
N ASP A 337 -2.97 22.36 4.39
CA ASP A 337 -2.40 21.43 3.41
C ASP A 337 -1.90 20.15 4.09
N LEU A 338 -1.21 20.28 5.24
CA LEU A 338 -0.75 19.13 6.00
C LEU A 338 -1.92 18.29 6.55
N ALA A 339 -3.01 18.91 7.01
CA ALA A 339 -4.19 18.18 7.46
C ALA A 339 -4.87 17.40 6.32
N LYS A 340 -4.90 17.95 5.12
CA LYS A 340 -5.38 17.27 3.91
C LYS A 340 -4.51 16.07 3.56
N LEU A 341 -3.18 16.27 3.48
CA LEU A 341 -2.20 15.21 3.20
C LEU A 341 -2.28 14.06 4.20
N THR A 342 -2.36 14.39 5.49
CA THR A 342 -2.26 13.37 6.55
C THR A 342 -3.52 12.56 6.75
N GLY A 343 -4.71 13.03 6.32
CA GLY A 343 -5.89 12.20 6.57
C GLY A 343 -7.20 12.68 5.95
N GLN A 344 -7.43 14.00 5.83
CA GLN A 344 -8.71 14.49 5.34
C GLN A 344 -9.03 14.01 3.92
N ASN A 345 -8.01 13.93 3.03
CA ASN A 345 -8.18 13.44 1.68
C ASN A 345 -8.57 11.95 1.65
N THR A 346 -7.87 11.12 2.41
CA THR A 346 -8.15 9.67 2.51
C THR A 346 -9.53 9.43 3.11
N LEU A 347 -9.89 10.18 4.16
CA LEU A 347 -11.20 10.07 4.80
C LEU A 347 -12.34 10.48 3.86
N ARG A 348 -12.14 11.56 3.09
CA ARG A 348 -13.08 12.00 2.05
C ARG A 348 -13.33 10.90 1.02
N VAL A 349 -12.28 10.27 0.53
CA VAL A 349 -12.37 9.21 -0.49
C VAL A 349 -13.07 7.98 0.09
N LEU A 350 -12.78 7.61 1.35
CA LEU A 350 -13.47 6.50 2.02
C LEU A 350 -14.98 6.78 2.13
N ARG A 351 -15.39 7.98 2.59
CA ARG A 351 -16.80 8.38 2.63
C ARG A 351 -17.48 8.37 1.28
N ALA A 352 -16.78 8.84 0.25
CA ALA A 352 -17.34 8.87 -1.09
C ALA A 352 -17.56 7.47 -1.66
N ALA A 353 -16.68 6.51 -1.37
CA ALA A 353 -16.89 5.12 -1.74
C ALA A 353 -18.07 4.50 -0.96
N GLU A 354 -18.20 4.79 0.33
CA GLU A 354 -19.36 4.38 1.15
C GLU A 354 -20.69 4.94 0.62
N ALA A 355 -20.68 6.19 0.15
CA ALA A 355 -21.87 6.87 -0.35
C ALA A 355 -22.37 6.31 -1.71
N VAL A 356 -21.50 5.67 -2.49
CA VAL A 356 -21.86 5.00 -3.75
C VAL A 356 -22.41 3.59 -3.51
N ALA A 357 -22.17 3.04 -2.30
CA ALA A 357 -22.56 1.66 -1.99
C ALA A 357 -24.07 1.42 -2.12
N ASP A 358 -24.41 0.32 -2.78
CA ASP A 358 -25.75 -0.25 -2.83
C ASP A 358 -25.67 -1.76 -2.50
N PRO A 359 -25.45 -2.10 -1.24
CA PRO A 359 -25.22 -3.50 -0.85
C PRO A 359 -26.45 -4.40 -1.01
N ASP A 360 -27.64 -3.80 -1.12
CA ASP A 360 -28.93 -4.48 -1.24
C ASP A 360 -29.45 -4.55 -2.69
N GLY A 361 -28.72 -3.93 -3.64
CA GLY A 361 -29.06 -3.83 -5.08
C GLY A 361 -28.78 -5.07 -5.92
#